data_9fa5a0e73f31c357dd65730af103a9ec
#
_entry.id   9fa5a0e73f31c357dd65730af103a9ec
#
_cell.length_a   1.000
_cell.length_b   1.000
_cell.length_c   1.000
_cell.angle_alpha   90.00
_cell.angle_beta   90.00
_cell.angle_gamma   90.00
#
_symmetry.space_group_name_H-M   'P 1'
#
loop_
_entity.id
_entity.type
_entity.pdbx_description
1 polymer ?
#
loop_
_entity_poly.entity_id
_entity_poly.type
_entity_poly.pdbx_seq_one_letter_code
_entity_poly.pdbx_strand_id
1 'polypeptide(L)'
;MDIVGFLEGKTPDHRGRTLSMVLAFSDERAERTHDYIQWLFPLDEPSGSVHGAPVLSDLDIDEIKKNPTAQANLIKASEWFFQFLNRNQRWIAKYDHNQLRITRVIKSLRLLVGN
;
A
#
# COMPACT_ATOMS: atom_id res chain seq x y z
N MET A 1 -2.71 -14.03 -7.90
CA MET A 1 -2.57 -12.57 -7.76
C MET A 1 -1.08 -12.24 -7.72
N ASP A 2 -0.68 -11.22 -8.43
CA ASP A 2 0.73 -10.91 -8.61
C ASP A 2 1.08 -9.58 -7.93
N ILE A 3 1.51 -9.67 -6.67
CA ILE A 3 1.86 -8.48 -5.89
C ILE A 3 3.12 -7.78 -6.44
N VAL A 4 4.09 -8.53 -6.92
CA VAL A 4 5.30 -7.94 -7.51
C VAL A 4 4.94 -7.17 -8.78
N GLY A 5 4.12 -7.78 -9.66
CA GLY A 5 3.65 -7.11 -10.86
C GLY A 5 2.80 -5.88 -10.58
N PHE A 6 1.99 -5.91 -9.52
CA PHE A 6 1.22 -4.75 -9.10
C PHE A 6 2.16 -3.60 -8.67
N LEU A 7 3.16 -3.88 -7.86
CA LEU A 7 4.11 -2.86 -7.41
C LEU A 7 4.99 -2.35 -8.55
N GLU A 8 5.20 -3.16 -9.58
CA GLU A 8 5.87 -2.69 -10.80
C GLU A 8 4.97 -1.83 -11.68
N GLY A 9 3.67 -1.78 -11.38
CA GLY A 9 2.70 -1.07 -12.21
C GLY A 9 2.21 -1.86 -13.41
N LYS A 10 2.47 -3.16 -13.47
CA LYS A 10 2.17 -4.00 -14.64
C LYS A 10 0.87 -4.77 -14.55
N THR A 11 0.50 -5.22 -13.35
CA THR A 11 -0.70 -6.06 -13.14
C THR A 11 -1.64 -5.40 -12.15
N PRO A 12 -2.95 -5.68 -12.25
CA PRO A 12 -3.94 -5.08 -11.34
C PRO A 12 -4.01 -5.79 -10.00
N ASP A 13 -4.69 -5.14 -9.08
CA ASP A 13 -5.06 -5.76 -7.81
C ASP A 13 -6.29 -6.66 -7.99
N HIS A 14 -6.85 -7.15 -6.88
CA HIS A 14 -8.01 -8.06 -6.89
C HIS A 14 -9.29 -7.44 -7.43
N ARG A 15 -9.32 -6.12 -7.62
CA ARG A 15 -10.45 -5.40 -8.18
C ARG A 15 -10.18 -4.83 -9.56
N GLY A 16 -9.11 -5.25 -10.19
CA GLY A 16 -8.75 -4.79 -11.53
C GLY A 16 -8.14 -3.39 -11.57
N ARG A 17 -7.68 -2.87 -10.43
CA ARG A 17 -7.06 -1.53 -10.36
C ARG A 17 -5.55 -1.66 -10.44
N THR A 18 -4.92 -0.92 -11.35
CA THR A 18 -3.47 -0.84 -11.41
C THR A 18 -2.94 0.14 -10.36
N LEU A 19 -1.64 0.12 -10.11
CA LEU A 19 -1.01 1.07 -9.21
C LEU A 19 -1.34 2.51 -9.57
N SER A 20 -1.22 2.87 -10.86
CA SER A 20 -1.48 4.24 -11.29
C SER A 20 -2.95 4.63 -11.12
N MET A 21 -3.88 3.69 -11.27
CA MET A 21 -5.30 3.95 -11.01
C MET A 21 -5.54 4.27 -9.53
N VAL A 22 -4.89 3.53 -8.63
CA VAL A 22 -5.03 3.77 -7.19
C VAL A 22 -4.42 5.12 -6.81
N LEU A 23 -3.25 5.45 -7.33
CA LEU A 23 -2.59 6.72 -7.04
C LEU A 23 -3.31 7.92 -7.67
N ALA A 24 -4.28 7.68 -8.54
CA ALA A 24 -5.16 8.72 -9.10
C ALA A 24 -6.45 8.91 -8.31
N PHE A 25 -6.66 8.18 -7.21
CA PHE A 25 -7.84 8.35 -6.36
C PHE A 25 -7.93 9.78 -5.85
N SER A 26 -9.17 10.33 -5.84
CA SER A 26 -9.45 11.55 -5.10
C SER A 26 -9.27 11.29 -3.60
N ASP A 27 -9.11 12.36 -2.83
CA ASP A 27 -9.00 12.23 -1.36
C ASP A 27 -10.23 11.53 -0.79
N GLU A 28 -11.42 11.86 -1.31
CA GLU A 28 -12.66 11.23 -0.86
C GLU A 28 -12.66 9.73 -1.14
N ARG A 29 -12.23 9.32 -2.33
CA ARG A 29 -12.17 7.91 -2.70
C ARG A 29 -11.11 7.18 -1.87
N ALA A 30 -9.96 7.79 -1.65
CA ALA A 30 -8.90 7.23 -0.83
C ALA A 30 -9.36 7.01 0.61
N GLU A 31 -10.19 7.93 1.14
CA GLU A 31 -10.73 7.83 2.50
C GLU A 31 -11.75 6.72 2.62
N ARG A 32 -12.64 6.59 1.63
CA ARG A 32 -13.76 5.63 1.67
C ARG A 32 -13.39 4.22 1.27
N THR A 33 -12.33 4.04 0.50
CA THR A 33 -11.94 2.72 -0.01
C THR A 33 -11.03 2.04 1.01
N HIS A 34 -11.34 0.80 1.38
CA HIS A 34 -10.64 0.13 2.49
C HIS A 34 -9.76 -1.04 2.06
N ASP A 35 -9.69 -1.34 0.77
CA ASP A 35 -9.03 -2.55 0.29
C ASP A 35 -7.86 -2.31 -0.68
N TYR A 36 -7.29 -1.09 -0.68
CA TYR A 36 -6.16 -0.76 -1.57
C TYR A 36 -4.83 -0.62 -0.82
N ILE A 37 -4.86 -0.22 0.44
CA ILE A 37 -3.66 0.00 1.25
C ILE A 37 -2.85 -1.29 1.35
N GLN A 38 -3.52 -2.43 1.43
CA GLN A 38 -2.90 -3.73 1.57
C GLN A 38 -2.11 -4.13 0.32
N TRP A 39 -2.47 -3.58 -0.83
CA TRP A 39 -1.77 -3.80 -2.09
C TRP A 39 -0.61 -2.82 -2.27
N LEU A 40 -0.82 -1.55 -1.90
CA LEU A 40 0.25 -0.54 -1.96
C LEU A 40 1.37 -0.83 -0.96
N PHE A 41 1.01 -1.33 0.22
CA PHE A 41 1.93 -1.57 1.33
C PHE A 41 1.71 -2.98 1.88
N PRO A 42 2.11 -4.01 1.13
CA PRO A 42 1.86 -5.38 1.54
C PRO A 42 2.78 -5.81 2.68
N LEU A 43 2.34 -6.82 3.41
CA LEU A 43 3.07 -7.40 4.52
C LEU A 43 3.17 -8.92 4.37
N ASP A 44 4.00 -9.54 5.19
CA ASP A 44 4.17 -10.99 5.25
C ASP A 44 3.23 -11.66 6.26
N GLU A 45 2.20 -10.92 6.68
CA GLU A 45 1.17 -11.40 7.61
C GLU A 45 -0.21 -11.09 7.03
N PRO A 46 -1.24 -11.91 7.33
CA PRO A 46 -2.59 -11.64 6.82
C PRO A 46 -3.19 -10.37 7.40
N SER A 47 -4.03 -9.69 6.59
CA SER A 47 -4.80 -8.56 7.06
C SER A 47 -5.95 -9.06 7.93
N GLY A 48 -6.12 -8.46 9.11
CA GLY A 48 -7.24 -8.78 9.99
C GLY A 48 -8.57 -8.20 9.51
N SER A 49 -8.55 -7.26 8.56
CA SER A 49 -9.76 -6.54 8.14
C SER A 49 -10.14 -6.77 6.68
N VAL A 50 -9.24 -7.28 5.85
CA VAL A 50 -9.50 -7.44 4.41
C VAL A 50 -9.20 -8.87 3.97
N HIS A 51 -10.25 -9.60 3.59
CA HIS A 51 -10.10 -10.94 3.00
C HIS A 51 -9.50 -10.81 1.60
N GLY A 52 -8.59 -11.71 1.27
CA GLY A 52 -7.97 -11.72 -0.05
C GLY A 52 -6.86 -10.69 -0.22
N ALA A 53 -6.49 -9.97 0.85
CA ALA A 53 -5.34 -9.09 0.81
C ALA A 53 -4.07 -9.93 0.57
N PRO A 54 -3.10 -9.41 -0.20
CA PRO A 54 -1.89 -10.18 -0.47
C PRO A 54 -1.06 -10.40 0.79
N VAL A 55 -0.49 -11.59 0.89
CA VAL A 55 0.45 -11.96 1.96
C VAL A 55 1.77 -12.30 1.27
N LEU A 56 2.82 -11.58 1.61
CA LEU A 56 4.12 -11.76 0.97
C LEU A 56 4.79 -13.05 1.40
N SER A 57 5.27 -13.83 0.43
CA SER A 57 6.18 -14.92 0.69
C SER A 57 7.61 -14.38 0.83
N ASP A 58 8.53 -15.21 1.33
CA ASP A 58 9.94 -14.83 1.38
C ASP A 58 10.49 -14.50 -0.01
N LEU A 59 10.04 -15.22 -1.02
CA LEU A 59 10.44 -14.98 -2.40
C LEU A 59 9.92 -13.62 -2.89
N ASP A 60 8.67 -13.28 -2.58
CA ASP A 60 8.09 -11.98 -2.93
C ASP A 60 8.91 -10.84 -2.31
N ILE A 61 9.25 -10.96 -1.03
CA ILE A 61 10.05 -9.97 -0.31
C ILE A 61 11.40 -9.78 -1.00
N ASP A 62 12.07 -10.88 -1.31
CA ASP A 62 13.38 -10.84 -1.96
C ASP A 62 13.31 -10.18 -3.34
N GLU A 63 12.31 -10.54 -4.14
CA GLU A 63 12.12 -9.94 -5.46
C GLU A 63 11.84 -8.45 -5.36
N ILE A 64 10.98 -8.02 -4.45
CA ILE A 64 10.64 -6.59 -4.28
C ILE A 64 11.88 -5.80 -3.83
N LYS A 65 12.65 -6.34 -2.91
CA LYS A 65 13.87 -5.67 -2.43
C LYS A 65 14.90 -5.44 -3.54
N LYS A 66 14.94 -6.31 -4.52
CA LYS A 66 15.89 -6.24 -5.64
C LYS A 66 15.32 -5.54 -6.87
N ASN A 67 14.06 -5.12 -6.83
CA ASN A 67 13.36 -4.58 -7.99
C ASN A 67 13.34 -3.05 -7.93
N PRO A 68 14.15 -2.35 -8.75
CA PRO A 68 14.22 -0.88 -8.70
C PRO A 68 12.89 -0.21 -8.98
N THR A 69 12.08 -0.78 -9.89
CA THR A 69 10.78 -0.23 -10.24
C THR A 69 9.81 -0.34 -9.06
N ALA A 70 9.74 -1.50 -8.43
CA ALA A 70 8.91 -1.70 -7.26
C ALA A 70 9.35 -0.80 -6.10
N GLN A 71 10.66 -0.65 -5.89
CA GLN A 71 11.20 0.24 -4.85
C GLN A 71 10.79 1.69 -5.08
N ALA A 72 10.95 2.18 -6.32
CA ALA A 72 10.57 3.55 -6.66
C ALA A 72 9.06 3.76 -6.49
N ASN A 73 8.25 2.78 -6.86
CA ASN A 73 6.80 2.87 -6.73
C ASN A 73 6.33 2.81 -5.27
N LEU A 74 6.99 2.05 -4.42
CA LEU A 74 6.70 2.05 -2.98
C LEU A 74 6.96 3.43 -2.37
N ILE A 75 8.05 4.06 -2.73
CA ILE A 75 8.38 5.41 -2.27
C ILE A 75 7.34 6.41 -2.79
N LYS A 76 7.00 6.32 -4.07
CA LYS A 76 5.98 7.19 -4.68
C LYS A 76 4.62 7.01 -3.99
N ALA A 77 4.23 5.79 -3.71
CA ALA A 77 2.97 5.49 -3.03
C ALA A 77 2.98 6.06 -1.60
N SER A 78 4.11 5.97 -0.89
CA SER A 78 4.21 6.53 0.45
C SER A 78 4.09 8.05 0.44
N GLU A 79 4.71 8.72 -0.52
CA GLU A 79 4.59 10.17 -0.68
C GLU A 79 3.13 10.56 -0.98
N TRP A 80 2.48 9.83 -1.87
CA TRP A 80 1.07 10.04 -2.18
C TRP A 80 0.19 9.92 -0.93
N PHE A 81 0.42 8.89 -0.13
CA PHE A 81 -0.37 8.64 1.08
C PHE A 81 -0.15 9.73 2.13
N PHE A 82 1.09 10.15 2.36
CA PHE A 82 1.37 11.18 3.34
C PHE A 82 0.87 12.56 2.89
N GLN A 83 0.87 12.85 1.60
CA GLN A 83 0.23 14.06 1.08
C GLN A 83 -1.28 14.03 1.30
N PHE A 84 -1.90 12.87 1.10
CA PHE A 84 -3.31 12.67 1.40
C PHE A 84 -3.60 12.95 2.89
N LEU A 85 -2.78 12.43 3.78
CA LEU A 85 -2.94 12.68 5.22
C LEU A 85 -2.80 14.16 5.56
N ASN A 86 -1.86 14.85 4.92
CA ASN A 86 -1.66 16.29 5.16
C ASN A 86 -2.88 17.12 4.75
N ARG A 87 -3.55 16.73 3.68
CA ARG A 87 -4.76 17.41 3.23
C ARG A 87 -5.99 17.05 4.08
N ASN A 88 -5.98 15.91 4.74
CA ASN A 88 -7.14 15.36 5.43
C ASN A 88 -6.76 14.99 6.87
N GLN A 89 -6.63 15.99 7.73
CA GLN A 89 -6.06 15.81 9.08
C GLN A 89 -7.01 15.17 10.08
N ARG A 90 -8.11 14.59 9.63
CA ARG A 90 -9.06 13.85 10.49
C ARG A 90 -8.40 12.64 11.14
N TRP A 91 -7.32 12.13 10.56
CA TRP A 91 -6.57 11.00 11.12
C TRP A 91 -5.95 11.31 12.49
N ILE A 92 -5.81 12.59 12.82
CA ILE A 92 -5.30 13.01 14.13
C ILE A 92 -6.31 12.71 15.23
N ALA A 93 -7.59 12.67 14.88
CA ALA A 93 -8.64 12.35 15.85
C ALA A 93 -8.50 10.90 16.32
N LYS A 94 -8.82 10.69 17.60
CA LYS A 94 -8.82 9.37 18.20
C LYS A 94 -9.81 8.46 17.43
N TYR A 95 -9.42 7.22 17.16
CA TYR A 95 -10.22 6.21 16.46
C TYR A 95 -10.32 6.39 14.94
N ASP A 96 -9.56 7.27 14.34
CA ASP A 96 -9.54 7.37 12.88
C ASP A 96 -8.82 6.15 12.29
N HIS A 97 -9.44 5.51 11.28
CA HIS A 97 -8.86 4.31 10.63
C HIS A 97 -7.54 4.60 9.91
N ASN A 98 -7.25 5.85 9.58
CA ASN A 98 -5.97 6.21 8.97
C ASN A 98 -4.79 5.99 9.91
N GLN A 99 -5.01 5.93 11.23
CA GLN A 99 -3.95 5.58 12.17
C GLN A 99 -3.49 4.14 11.96
N LEU A 100 -4.40 3.22 11.66
CA LEU A 100 -4.07 1.84 11.33
C LEU A 100 -3.34 1.75 10.00
N ARG A 101 -3.76 2.56 9.02
CA ARG A 101 -3.10 2.64 7.72
C ARG A 101 -1.65 3.11 7.86
N ILE A 102 -1.41 4.13 8.68
CA ILE A 102 -0.05 4.64 8.94
C ILE A 102 0.84 3.54 9.49
N THR A 103 0.34 2.78 10.46
CA THR A 103 1.09 1.66 11.05
C THR A 103 1.48 0.65 9.97
N ARG A 104 0.55 0.30 9.09
CA ARG A 104 0.81 -0.65 8.02
C ARG A 104 1.84 -0.10 7.02
N VAL A 105 1.72 1.16 6.65
CA VAL A 105 2.67 1.81 5.72
C VAL A 105 4.08 1.73 6.29
N ILE A 106 4.26 2.08 7.56
CA ILE A 106 5.57 2.05 8.20
C ILE A 106 6.13 0.63 8.23
N LYS A 107 5.33 -0.34 8.61
CA LYS A 107 5.76 -1.75 8.64
C LYS A 107 6.19 -2.25 7.27
N SER A 108 5.39 -1.94 6.24
CA SER A 108 5.67 -2.38 4.87
C SER A 108 6.97 -1.75 4.34
N LEU A 109 7.14 -0.44 4.56
CA LEU A 109 8.35 0.24 4.12
C LEU A 109 9.60 -0.31 4.82
N ARG A 110 9.52 -0.62 6.11
CA ARG A 110 10.64 -1.23 6.82
C ARG A 110 10.98 -2.61 6.28
N LEU A 111 9.96 -3.38 5.94
CA LEU A 111 10.14 -4.74 5.42
C LEU A 111 10.74 -4.72 4.01
N LEU A 112 10.26 -3.85 3.13
CA LEU A 112 10.53 -3.91 1.70
C LEU A 112 11.57 -2.89 1.22
N VAL A 113 11.59 -1.70 1.79
CA VAL A 113 12.53 -0.64 1.38
C VAL A 113 13.74 -0.60 2.30
N GLY A 114 13.55 -1.02 3.53
CA GLY A 114 14.61 -1.06 4.52
C GLY A 114 14.58 0.14 5.45
N ASN A 115 15.66 0.31 6.13
CA ASN A 115 15.76 1.31 7.20
C ASN A 115 15.74 2.72 6.69
#